data_98f4bfde31a5fc00ead61bbf57da5714
#
_entry.id   98f4bfde31a5fc00ead61bbf57da5714
#
_cell.length_a   1.000
_cell.length_b   1.000
_cell.length_c   1.000
_cell.angle_alpha   90.00
_cell.angle_beta   90.00
_cell.angle_gamma   90.00
#
_symmetry.space_group_name_H-M   'P 1'
#
loop_
_entity.id
_entity.type
_entity.pdbx_description
1 polymer ?
#
loop_
_entity_poly.entity_id
_entity_poly.type
_entity_poly.pdbx_seq_one_letter_code
_entity_poly.pdbx_strand_id
1 'polypeptide(L)'
;RRIFCVADERGELLTAGHTVHCDVYTRCTKAQAIQMALRCMNPQVIVCDELGTQADLQAVEAGLACGVVFVASVHCDTLEALNRKPPTARLLAMGAFETLVLLDGRVNPGHAVKVRTLA
;
A
#
# COMPACT_ATOMS: atom_id res chain seq x y z
N ARG A 1 20.83 -2.61 -2.25
CA ARG A 1 19.71 -3.40 -2.76
C ARG A 1 18.64 -3.56 -1.70
N ARG A 2 17.41 -3.19 -2.00
CA ARG A 2 16.28 -3.29 -1.08
C ARG A 2 15.53 -4.59 -1.29
N ILE A 3 15.00 -5.14 -0.22
CA ILE A 3 14.17 -6.34 -0.25
C ILE A 3 12.71 -5.90 -0.34
N PHE A 4 12.04 -6.31 -1.43
CA PHE A 4 10.66 -5.98 -1.70
C PHE A 4 9.75 -7.17 -1.47
N CYS A 5 8.55 -6.89 -1.01
CA CYS A 5 7.45 -7.86 -0.99
C CYS A 5 6.23 -7.22 -1.64
N VAL A 6 5.49 -7.99 -2.41
CA VAL A 6 4.24 -7.54 -3.04
C VAL A 6 3.09 -8.36 -2.50
N ALA A 7 2.14 -7.69 -1.86
CA ALA A 7 0.89 -8.29 -1.41
C ALA A 7 -0.16 -8.07 -2.50
N ASP A 8 -0.27 -9.02 -3.41
CA ASP A 8 -1.09 -8.94 -4.62
C ASP A 8 -2.30 -9.85 -4.51
N GLU A 9 -3.28 -9.40 -3.74
CA GLU A 9 -4.46 -10.19 -3.37
C GLU A 9 -5.22 -10.74 -4.57
N ARG A 10 -5.36 -9.94 -5.64
CA ARG A 10 -6.11 -10.30 -6.85
C ARG A 10 -5.23 -10.70 -8.02
N GLY A 11 -3.92 -10.66 -7.90
CA GLY A 11 -3.02 -10.92 -9.00
C GLY A 11 -3.01 -9.81 -10.06
N GLU A 12 -3.31 -8.58 -9.67
CA GLU A 12 -3.42 -7.45 -10.60
C GLU A 12 -2.19 -6.54 -10.63
N LEU A 13 -1.38 -6.56 -9.58
CA LEU A 13 -0.19 -5.69 -9.49
C LEU A 13 0.95 -6.19 -10.35
N LEU A 14 1.18 -7.49 -10.36
CA LEU A 14 2.22 -8.11 -11.18
C LEU A 14 1.58 -9.07 -12.17
N THR A 15 1.96 -8.92 -13.43
CA THR A 15 1.49 -9.79 -14.52
C THR A 15 2.59 -10.73 -14.94
N ALA A 16 2.24 -11.73 -15.74
CA ALA A 16 3.22 -12.67 -16.29
C ALA A 16 4.30 -11.90 -17.06
N GLY A 17 5.56 -12.30 -16.88
CA GLY A 17 6.68 -11.69 -17.57
C GLY A 17 7.32 -10.49 -16.86
N HIS A 18 6.90 -10.17 -15.63
CA HIS A 18 7.57 -9.14 -14.86
C HIS A 18 9.03 -9.52 -14.56
N THR A 19 9.88 -8.52 -14.44
CA THR A 19 11.33 -8.73 -14.25
C THR A 19 11.83 -8.30 -12.87
N VAL A 20 10.92 -7.93 -11.98
CA VAL A 20 11.26 -7.43 -10.64
C VAL A 20 11.60 -8.61 -9.72
N HIS A 21 12.75 -8.53 -9.08
CA HIS A 21 13.12 -9.53 -8.06
C HIS A 21 12.45 -9.19 -6.74
N CYS A 22 11.31 -9.83 -6.48
CA CYS A 22 10.55 -9.64 -5.26
C CYS A 22 9.76 -10.90 -4.95
N ASP A 23 9.34 -11.02 -3.70
CA ASP A 23 8.43 -12.08 -3.30
C ASP A 23 7.00 -11.58 -3.43
N VAL A 24 6.14 -12.43 -3.96
CA VAL A 24 4.76 -12.11 -4.26
C VAL A 24 3.84 -13.03 -3.49
N TYR A 25 2.90 -12.47 -2.75
CA TYR A 25 1.85 -13.21 -2.07
C TYR A 25 0.52 -12.93 -2.78
N THR A 26 -0.08 -13.97 -3.31
CA THR A 26 -1.37 -13.90 -3.99
C THR A 26 -2.39 -14.81 -3.32
N ARG A 27 -3.67 -14.59 -3.60
CA ARG A 27 -4.78 -15.42 -3.12
C ARG A 27 -4.89 -15.50 -1.60
N CYS A 28 -4.41 -14.48 -0.92
CA CYS A 28 -4.59 -14.30 0.51
C CYS A 28 -4.94 -12.83 0.75
N THR A 29 -5.46 -12.51 1.92
CA THR A 29 -5.76 -11.12 2.23
C THR A 29 -4.46 -10.32 2.34
N LYS A 30 -4.54 -9.00 2.13
CA LYS A 30 -3.40 -8.12 2.30
C LYS A 30 -2.81 -8.23 3.70
N ALA A 31 -3.67 -8.28 4.71
CA ALA A 31 -3.23 -8.40 6.10
C ALA A 31 -2.44 -9.68 6.32
N GLN A 32 -2.90 -10.80 5.79
CA GLN A 32 -2.19 -12.07 5.88
C GLN A 32 -0.84 -12.01 5.16
N ALA A 33 -0.82 -11.45 3.96
CA ALA A 33 0.41 -11.32 3.18
C ALA A 33 1.45 -10.47 3.90
N ILE A 34 1.04 -9.34 4.46
CA ILE A 34 1.94 -8.45 5.20
C ILE A 34 2.50 -9.19 6.44
N GLN A 35 1.64 -9.86 7.19
CA GLN A 35 2.09 -10.60 8.36
C GLN A 35 3.08 -11.72 8.01
N MET A 36 2.83 -12.46 6.93
CA MET A 36 3.74 -13.50 6.47
C MET A 36 5.09 -12.92 6.03
N ALA A 37 5.05 -11.81 5.31
CA ALA A 37 6.26 -11.13 4.87
C ALA A 37 7.11 -10.67 6.05
N LEU A 38 6.48 -10.09 7.08
CA LEU A 38 7.19 -9.64 8.28
C LEU A 38 7.87 -10.77 9.03
N ARG A 39 7.25 -11.96 9.07
CA ARG A 39 7.82 -13.13 9.75
C ARG A 39 8.96 -13.78 8.99
N CYS A 40 8.82 -13.88 7.67
CA CYS A 40 9.65 -14.79 6.88
C CYS A 40 10.74 -14.08 6.09
N MET A 41 10.58 -12.80 5.78
CA MET A 41 11.38 -12.14 4.77
C MET A 41 12.09 -10.89 5.21
N ASN A 42 11.66 -10.31 6.30
CA ASN A 42 12.21 -9.05 6.79
C ASN A 42 12.31 -8.00 5.66
N PRO A 43 11.20 -7.68 4.98
CA PRO A 43 11.23 -6.78 3.83
C PRO A 43 11.52 -5.36 4.25
N GLN A 44 12.09 -4.58 3.34
CA GLN A 44 12.29 -3.14 3.53
C GLN A 44 11.12 -2.34 2.96
N VAL A 45 10.51 -2.85 1.91
CA VAL A 45 9.37 -2.20 1.25
C VAL A 45 8.28 -3.24 0.99
N ILE A 46 7.04 -2.90 1.30
CA ILE A 46 5.87 -3.70 0.96
C ILE A 46 4.98 -2.88 0.03
N VAL A 47 4.64 -3.47 -1.10
CA VAL A 47 3.71 -2.88 -2.07
C VAL A 47 2.39 -3.60 -1.97
N CYS A 48 1.30 -2.87 -1.79
CA CYS A 48 -0.04 -3.45 -1.73
C CYS A 48 -1.07 -2.50 -2.33
N ASP A 49 -2.20 -3.04 -2.74
CA ASP A 49 -3.27 -2.26 -3.34
C ASP A 49 -4.51 -2.21 -2.43
N GLU A 50 -5.35 -1.23 -2.69
CA GLU A 50 -6.69 -1.11 -2.11
C GLU A 50 -6.76 -1.30 -0.60
N LEU A 51 -5.97 -0.55 0.15
CA LEU A 51 -6.11 -0.53 1.61
C LEU A 51 -7.48 0.00 1.99
N GLY A 52 -8.16 -0.65 2.90
CA GLY A 52 -9.49 -0.20 3.28
C GLY A 52 -10.10 -0.84 4.51
N THR A 53 -9.57 -1.94 5.01
CA THR A 53 -10.14 -2.64 6.15
C THR A 53 -9.37 -2.34 7.44
N GLN A 54 -10.01 -2.62 8.57
CA GLN A 54 -9.36 -2.51 9.87
C GLN A 54 -8.19 -3.48 10.00
N ALA A 55 -8.31 -4.67 9.40
CA ALA A 55 -7.22 -5.65 9.37
C ALA A 55 -6.02 -5.12 8.57
N ASP A 56 -6.27 -4.42 7.46
CA ASP A 56 -5.21 -3.78 6.67
C ASP A 56 -4.48 -2.74 7.52
N LEU A 57 -5.23 -1.92 8.26
CA LEU A 57 -4.67 -0.91 9.15
C LEU A 57 -3.73 -1.53 10.19
N GLN A 58 -4.17 -2.60 10.83
CA GLN A 58 -3.37 -3.27 11.86
C GLN A 58 -2.09 -3.88 11.27
N ALA A 59 -2.18 -4.45 10.08
CA ALA A 59 -1.01 -5.02 9.40
C ALA A 59 0.01 -3.94 9.03
N VAL A 60 -0.45 -2.80 8.54
CA VAL A 60 0.43 -1.67 8.23
C VAL A 60 1.08 -1.13 9.49
N GLU A 61 0.34 -0.99 10.59
CA GLU A 61 0.90 -0.58 11.87
C GLU A 61 2.05 -1.51 12.31
N ALA A 62 1.84 -2.82 12.20
CA ALA A 62 2.86 -3.80 12.53
C ALA A 62 4.10 -3.65 11.65
N GLY A 63 3.91 -3.42 10.37
CA GLY A 63 5.02 -3.20 9.44
C GLY A 63 5.80 -1.94 9.74
N LEU A 64 5.12 -0.85 10.06
CA LEU A 64 5.78 0.41 10.46
C LEU A 64 6.62 0.23 11.72
N ALA A 65 6.13 -0.53 12.68
CA ALA A 65 6.89 -0.84 13.90
C ALA A 65 8.16 -1.63 13.59
N CYS A 66 8.19 -2.37 12.50
CA CYS A 66 9.37 -3.10 12.03
C CYS A 66 10.25 -2.28 11.08
N GLY A 67 9.95 -1.03 10.85
CA GLY A 67 10.73 -0.16 9.96
C GLY A 67 10.44 -0.33 8.48
N VAL A 68 9.34 -0.96 8.11
CA VAL A 68 8.97 -1.18 6.71
C VAL A 68 8.38 0.09 6.10
N VAL A 69 8.73 0.35 4.83
CA VAL A 69 8.13 1.40 4.03
C VAL A 69 7.03 0.78 3.16
N PHE A 70 5.88 1.44 3.10
CA PHE A 70 4.74 0.97 2.31
C PHE A 70 4.53 1.82 1.07
N VAL A 71 4.20 1.15 -0.04
CA VAL A 71 3.64 1.76 -1.24
C VAL A 71 2.27 1.13 -1.43
N ALA A 72 1.22 1.94 -1.38
CA ALA A 72 -0.14 1.41 -1.37
C ALA A 72 -1.08 2.30 -2.17
N SER A 73 -2.21 1.74 -2.57
CA SER A 73 -3.28 2.48 -3.22
C SER A 73 -4.57 2.40 -2.41
N VAL A 74 -5.41 3.42 -2.57
CA VAL A 74 -6.76 3.44 -2.03
C VAL A 74 -7.67 4.11 -3.06
N HIS A 75 -8.95 3.80 -3.04
CA HIS A 75 -9.95 4.47 -3.86
C HIS A 75 -10.51 5.67 -3.11
N CYS A 76 -10.47 6.84 -3.74
CA CYS A 76 -11.10 8.05 -3.21
C CYS A 76 -11.37 9.02 -4.36
N ASP A 77 -12.33 9.91 -4.16
CA ASP A 77 -12.64 10.94 -5.15
C ASP A 77 -11.73 12.15 -5.01
N THR A 78 -11.36 12.48 -3.78
CA THR A 78 -10.49 13.62 -3.46
C THR A 78 -9.54 13.25 -2.34
N LEU A 79 -8.45 14.01 -2.18
CA LEU A 79 -7.53 13.80 -1.06
C LEU A 79 -8.21 14.03 0.29
N GLU A 80 -9.15 14.96 0.34
CA GLU A 80 -9.91 15.27 1.56
C GLU A 80 -10.80 14.10 1.98
N ALA A 81 -11.28 13.30 1.03
CA ALA A 81 -12.10 12.13 1.31
C ALA A 81 -11.37 11.08 2.14
N LEU A 82 -10.05 11.03 2.06
CA LEU A 82 -9.24 10.10 2.85
C LEU A 82 -9.39 10.34 4.35
N ASN A 83 -9.57 11.58 4.77
CA ASN A 83 -9.73 11.94 6.18
C ASN A 83 -11.12 11.62 6.72
N ARG A 84 -12.08 11.30 5.85
CA ARG A 84 -13.44 10.98 6.26
C ARG A 84 -13.65 9.49 6.55
N LYS A 85 -12.79 8.63 6.02
CA LYS A 85 -12.87 7.19 6.24
C LYS A 85 -11.96 6.83 7.43
N PRO A 86 -12.49 6.23 8.50
CA PRO A 86 -11.70 5.97 9.69
C PRO A 86 -10.38 5.21 9.46
N PRO A 87 -10.33 4.12 8.68
CA PRO A 87 -9.06 3.42 8.47
C PRO A 87 -7.99 4.27 7.78
N THR A 88 -8.36 4.98 6.70
CA THR A 88 -7.39 5.82 5.97
C THR A 88 -7.00 7.05 6.77
N ALA A 89 -7.94 7.66 7.49
CA ALA A 89 -7.64 8.79 8.37
C ALA A 89 -6.60 8.40 9.42
N ARG A 90 -6.73 7.21 9.99
CA ARG A 90 -5.79 6.71 10.98
C ARG A 90 -4.40 6.46 10.39
N LEU A 91 -4.33 5.88 9.21
CA LEU A 91 -3.05 5.67 8.52
C LEU A 91 -2.32 6.99 8.28
N LEU A 92 -3.04 8.02 7.87
CA LEU A 92 -2.46 9.35 7.67
C LEU A 92 -2.01 9.96 8.99
N ALA A 93 -2.82 9.83 10.04
CA ALA A 93 -2.53 10.39 11.35
C ALA A 93 -1.29 9.77 12.00
N MET A 94 -1.03 8.49 11.77
CA MET A 94 0.13 7.82 12.35
C MET A 94 1.43 8.03 11.58
N GLY A 95 1.39 8.77 10.47
CA GLY A 95 2.59 9.04 9.68
C GLY A 95 3.04 7.86 8.82
N ALA A 96 2.11 6.99 8.43
CA ALA A 96 2.41 5.82 7.61
C ALA A 96 2.94 6.18 6.22
N PHE A 97 2.53 7.33 5.70
CA PHE A 97 2.87 7.77 4.35
C PHE A 97 3.38 9.21 4.37
N GLU A 98 4.41 9.47 3.59
CA GLU A 98 4.99 10.81 3.44
C GLU A 98 4.42 11.55 2.24
N THR A 99 3.98 10.83 1.23
CA THR A 99 3.53 11.42 -0.03
C THR A 99 2.21 10.79 -0.47
N LEU A 100 1.28 11.64 -0.88
CA LEU A 100 0.03 11.23 -1.50
C LEU A 100 0.03 11.68 -2.96
N VAL A 101 -0.37 10.79 -3.86
CA VAL A 101 -0.51 11.09 -5.28
C VAL A 101 -1.94 10.76 -5.71
N LEU A 102 -2.67 11.76 -6.20
CA LEU A 102 -3.99 11.56 -6.76
C LEU A 102 -3.87 11.33 -8.26
N LEU A 103 -4.35 10.19 -8.72
CA LEU A 103 -4.31 9.84 -10.13
C LEU A 103 -5.66 10.11 -10.79
N ASP A 104 -5.63 10.56 -12.04
CA ASP A 104 -6.81 10.74 -12.84
C ASP A 104 -7.28 9.38 -13.37
N GLY A 105 -8.51 9.01 -13.03
CA GLY A 105 -9.08 7.74 -13.44
C GLY A 105 -10.01 7.81 -14.64
N ARG A 106 -10.37 9.00 -15.11
CA ARG A 106 -11.41 9.16 -16.12
C ARG A 106 -10.90 9.75 -17.44
N VAL A 107 -10.33 10.94 -17.38
CA VAL A 107 -9.94 11.68 -18.57
C VAL A 107 -8.57 11.23 -19.09
N ASN A 108 -7.64 11.05 -18.20
CA ASN A 108 -6.26 10.72 -18.54
C ASN A 108 -5.73 9.71 -17.52
N PRO A 109 -6.12 8.42 -17.64
CA PRO A 109 -5.78 7.40 -16.63
C PRO A 109 -4.29 7.31 -16.37
N GLY A 110 -3.94 7.25 -15.09
CA GLY A 110 -2.55 7.17 -14.67
C GLY A 110 -1.82 8.51 -14.60
N HIS A 111 -2.45 9.60 -15.03
CA HIS A 111 -1.87 10.92 -14.91
C HIS A 111 -2.00 11.44 -13.47
N ALA A 112 -0.92 11.96 -12.91
CA ALA A 112 -0.95 12.54 -11.56
C ALA A 112 -1.63 13.90 -11.60
N VAL A 113 -2.80 14.00 -10.97
CA VAL A 113 -3.57 15.26 -10.89
C VAL A 113 -3.04 16.13 -9.77
N LYS A 114 -2.67 15.53 -8.64
CA LYS A 114 -2.23 16.27 -7.46
C LYS A 114 -1.22 15.44 -6.69
N VAL A 115 -0.14 16.08 -6.26
CA VAL A 115 0.87 15.46 -5.40
C VAL A 115 0.95 16.30 -4.13
N ARG A 116 0.86 15.63 -2.98
CA ARG A 116 0.92 16.30 -1.69
C ARG A 116 1.92 15.61 -0.79
N THR A 117 2.85 16.37 -0.27
CA THR A 117 3.80 15.88 0.73
C THR A 117 3.21 16.09 2.11
N LEU A 118 3.22 15.04 2.92
CA LEU A 118 2.75 15.07 4.30
C LEU A 118 3.94 15.34 5.21
N ALA A 119 3.81 16.34 6.01
CA ALA A 119 4.87 16.70 6.97
C ALA A 119 4.70 15.92 8.28
#